data_d18d487a618caebb6c28e85bcaa0bcc4
#
_entry.id   d18d487a618caebb6c28e85bcaa0bcc4
#
_cell.length_a   1.000
_cell.length_b   1.000
_cell.length_c   1.000
_cell.angle_alpha   90.00
_cell.angle_beta   90.00
_cell.angle_gamma   90.00
#
_symmetry.space_group_name_H-M   'P 1'
#
loop_
_entity.id
_entity.type
_entity.pdbx_description
1 polymer ?
#
loop_
_entity_poly.entity_id
_entity_poly.type
_entity_poly.pdbx_seq_one_letter_code
_entity_poly.pdbx_strand_id
1 'polypeptide(L)'
;VTTTLEDYGCEEILGIKYGFRGFFADDTVSALERPIKLTSELVNDIHITGGSVLGSSRGGADMPAIVSRIEEMGIDFLFVIGGNGSHAGALAIDKLCRQRGLTTSVICVPKTIDNDILLLDRTFGFQTAVDEAVKAIRSANIEARSADNGVGLVRLMGRQSGFIAMHAALASGNTDVCLIPEIDCPLEGQGGVLAHIIRIVEKQNHAVVVVAEGAGQEQLGMLGETDASGNPILQNFAKYLQQKLRDAKPDVCLLYTSPSPRDPL
;
A
#
# COMPACT_ATOMS: atom_id res chain seq x y z
N VAL A 1 -15.17 -0.35 14.85
CA VAL A 1 -15.70 -1.74 14.96
C VAL A 1 -15.96 -2.08 16.43
N THR A 2 -14.91 -2.13 17.30
CA THR A 2 -15.06 -2.55 18.70
C THR A 2 -16.12 -1.73 19.44
N THR A 3 -16.00 -0.41 19.48
CA THR A 3 -16.96 0.49 20.14
C THR A 3 -18.39 0.30 19.64
N THR A 4 -18.56 0.21 18.33
CA THR A 4 -19.88 -0.02 17.71
C THR A 4 -20.47 -1.36 18.12
N LEU A 5 -19.67 -2.44 18.17
CA LEU A 5 -20.13 -3.76 18.59
C LEU A 5 -20.56 -3.77 20.06
N GLU A 6 -19.80 -3.09 20.94
CA GLU A 6 -20.21 -2.92 22.35
C GLU A 6 -21.53 -2.15 22.47
N ASP A 7 -21.70 -1.07 21.68
CA ASP A 7 -22.96 -0.29 21.64
C ASP A 7 -24.17 -1.13 21.19
N TYR A 8 -23.93 -2.12 20.32
CA TYR A 8 -24.94 -3.09 19.90
C TYR A 8 -25.12 -4.27 20.86
N GLY A 9 -24.41 -4.28 21.99
CA GLY A 9 -24.53 -5.30 23.03
C GLY A 9 -23.79 -6.60 22.77
N CYS A 10 -22.75 -6.59 21.92
CA CYS A 10 -21.87 -7.75 21.78
C CYS A 10 -21.11 -8.00 23.10
N GLU A 11 -21.29 -9.19 23.69
CA GLU A 11 -20.73 -9.52 25.00
C GLU A 11 -19.23 -9.83 24.95
N GLU A 12 -18.77 -10.39 23.84
CA GLU A 12 -17.37 -10.77 23.66
C GLU A 12 -16.85 -10.34 22.30
N ILE A 13 -15.78 -9.54 22.32
CA ILE A 13 -15.09 -9.06 21.12
C ILE A 13 -13.63 -9.46 21.23
N LEU A 14 -13.18 -10.33 20.32
CA LEU A 14 -11.83 -10.88 20.29
C LEU A 14 -10.98 -10.22 19.20
N GLY A 15 -9.79 -9.78 19.58
CA GLY A 15 -8.76 -9.33 18.66
C GLY A 15 -7.80 -10.47 18.33
N ILE A 16 -7.86 -10.98 17.11
CA ILE A 16 -6.95 -12.02 16.63
C ILE A 16 -5.62 -11.36 16.27
N LYS A 17 -4.54 -11.79 16.93
CA LYS A 17 -3.20 -11.23 16.75
C LYS A 17 -2.52 -11.79 15.51
N TYR A 18 -1.68 -10.96 14.87
CA TYR A 18 -0.87 -11.33 13.71
C TYR A 18 -1.68 -11.90 12.53
N GLY A 19 -2.87 -11.33 12.28
CA GLY A 19 -3.73 -11.69 11.16
C GLY A 19 -4.17 -13.15 11.22
N PHE A 20 -4.23 -13.86 10.11
CA PHE A 20 -4.68 -15.26 10.04
C PHE A 20 -3.83 -16.23 10.86
N ARG A 21 -2.57 -15.90 11.12
CA ARG A 21 -1.68 -16.71 11.94
C ARG A 21 -2.20 -16.86 13.38
N GLY A 22 -2.86 -15.86 13.92
CA GLY A 22 -3.38 -15.88 15.29
C GLY A 22 -4.49 -16.90 15.55
N PHE A 23 -5.08 -17.47 14.50
CA PHE A 23 -6.03 -18.59 14.66
C PHE A 23 -5.35 -19.90 15.06
N PHE A 24 -4.04 -20.03 14.83
CA PHE A 24 -3.24 -21.22 15.17
C PHE A 24 -2.55 -21.11 16.54
N ALA A 25 -2.77 -20.02 17.26
CA ALA A 25 -2.22 -19.85 18.60
C ALA A 25 -2.99 -20.75 19.59
N ASP A 26 -2.40 -21.90 19.90
CA ASP A 26 -2.86 -22.81 20.93
C ASP A 26 -2.20 -22.54 22.29
N ASP A 27 -2.47 -23.36 23.29
CA ASP A 27 -1.93 -23.20 24.63
C ASP A 27 -0.41 -23.41 24.73
N THR A 28 0.21 -23.95 23.67
CA THR A 28 1.67 -24.14 23.58
C THR A 28 2.39 -22.91 23.03
N VAL A 29 1.66 -21.98 22.41
CA VAL A 29 2.20 -20.75 21.80
C VAL A 29 2.32 -19.65 22.87
N SER A 30 3.28 -18.75 22.67
CA SER A 30 3.51 -17.57 23.51
C SER A 30 2.20 -16.84 23.82
N ALA A 31 2.00 -16.47 25.09
CA ALA A 31 0.85 -15.66 25.53
C ALA A 31 0.67 -14.37 24.68
N LEU A 32 1.73 -13.92 24.01
CA LEU A 32 1.72 -12.76 23.10
C LEU A 32 0.94 -13.02 21.80
N GLU A 33 0.73 -14.25 21.40
CA GLU A 33 0.04 -14.62 20.16
C GLU A 33 -1.43 -14.98 20.36
N ARG A 34 -1.87 -15.15 21.60
CA ARG A 34 -3.28 -15.47 21.91
C ARG A 34 -4.21 -14.31 21.56
N PRO A 35 -5.48 -14.62 21.18
CA PRO A 35 -6.50 -13.59 21.03
C PRO A 35 -6.64 -12.77 22.31
N ILE A 36 -6.87 -11.47 22.16
CA ILE A 36 -7.10 -10.55 23.28
C ILE A 36 -8.53 -10.07 23.27
N LYS A 37 -9.12 -9.91 24.47
CA LYS A 37 -10.43 -9.26 24.59
C LYS A 37 -10.28 -7.78 24.25
N LEU A 38 -11.06 -7.31 23.29
CA LEU A 38 -11.11 -5.90 22.90
C LEU A 38 -12.25 -5.21 23.67
N THR A 39 -11.95 -4.01 24.16
CA THR A 39 -12.93 -3.13 24.82
C THR A 39 -12.77 -1.72 24.25
N SER A 40 -13.81 -0.90 24.37
CA SER A 40 -13.75 0.52 23.99
C SER A 40 -12.62 1.26 24.70
N GLU A 41 -12.37 0.93 25.96
CA GLU A 41 -11.26 1.52 26.73
C GLU A 41 -9.90 1.16 26.10
N LEU A 42 -9.68 -0.12 25.74
CA LEU A 42 -8.43 -0.57 25.13
C LEU A 42 -8.18 0.08 23.77
N VAL A 43 -9.23 0.33 22.98
CA VAL A 43 -9.10 0.87 21.61
C VAL A 43 -9.28 2.38 21.52
N ASN A 44 -9.51 3.08 22.64
CA ASN A 44 -9.82 4.52 22.65
C ASN A 44 -8.76 5.36 21.94
N ASP A 45 -7.49 5.11 22.23
CA ASP A 45 -6.37 5.93 21.77
C ASP A 45 -5.55 5.29 20.64
N ILE A 46 -5.96 4.11 20.10
CA ILE A 46 -5.19 3.44 19.05
C ILE A 46 -5.12 4.22 17.73
N HIS A 47 -6.04 5.15 17.51
CA HIS A 47 -6.09 5.98 16.30
C HIS A 47 -5.00 7.05 16.25
N ILE A 48 -4.39 7.40 17.38
CA ILE A 48 -3.27 8.36 17.47
C ILE A 48 -1.90 7.67 17.53
N THR A 49 -1.87 6.35 17.65
CA THR A 49 -0.64 5.55 17.65
C THR A 49 -0.43 4.89 16.29
N GLY A 50 0.82 4.90 15.81
CA GLY A 50 1.17 4.20 14.57
C GLY A 50 1.22 2.68 14.74
N GLY A 51 1.26 1.96 13.62
CA GLY A 51 1.37 0.51 13.61
C GLY A 51 0.03 -0.21 13.79
N SER A 52 0.06 -1.37 14.44
CA SER A 52 -1.11 -2.20 14.69
C SER A 52 -1.06 -2.80 16.09
N VAL A 53 -2.11 -2.57 16.89
CA VAL A 53 -2.26 -3.16 18.24
C VAL A 53 -2.33 -4.69 18.17
N LEU A 54 -2.95 -5.22 17.11
CA LEU A 54 -3.07 -6.67 16.90
C LEU A 54 -1.87 -7.27 16.17
N GLY A 55 -0.94 -6.43 15.70
CA GLY A 55 0.17 -6.88 14.86
C GLY A 55 -0.29 -7.28 13.46
N SER A 56 0.66 -7.71 12.64
CA SER A 56 0.41 -8.16 11.27
C SER A 56 1.31 -9.34 10.93
N SER A 57 0.88 -10.17 9.99
CA SER A 57 1.71 -11.23 9.40
C SER A 57 1.55 -11.24 7.89
N ARG A 58 2.49 -11.90 7.22
CA ARG A 58 2.44 -12.19 5.79
C ARG A 58 2.61 -13.69 5.59
N GLY A 59 2.07 -14.18 4.50
CA GLY A 59 2.21 -15.58 4.10
C GLY A 59 0.91 -16.37 4.16
N GLY A 60 1.00 -17.60 3.68
CA GLY A 60 -0.13 -18.50 3.54
C GLY A 60 -0.77 -18.87 4.88
N ALA A 61 -2.06 -19.13 4.82
CA ALA A 61 -2.84 -19.65 5.93
C ALA A 61 -3.61 -20.89 5.47
N ASP A 62 -3.73 -21.88 6.36
CA ASP A 62 -4.59 -23.03 6.14
C ASP A 62 -6.05 -22.62 6.40
N MET A 63 -6.77 -22.27 5.34
CA MET A 63 -8.14 -21.79 5.44
C MET A 63 -9.09 -22.83 6.04
N PRO A 64 -9.03 -24.14 5.70
CA PRO A 64 -9.80 -25.17 6.38
C PRO A 64 -9.57 -25.23 7.89
N ALA A 65 -8.33 -25.11 8.36
CA ALA A 65 -8.00 -25.11 9.78
C ALA A 65 -8.50 -23.84 10.48
N ILE A 66 -8.40 -22.66 9.82
CA ILE A 66 -8.99 -21.42 10.33
C ILE A 66 -10.50 -21.57 10.54
N VAL A 67 -11.23 -22.13 9.57
CA VAL A 67 -12.68 -22.32 9.68
C VAL A 67 -13.03 -23.30 10.79
N SER A 68 -12.25 -24.36 11.00
CA SER A 68 -12.44 -25.24 12.16
C SER A 68 -12.27 -24.49 13.47
N ARG A 69 -11.29 -23.57 13.54
CA ARG A 69 -11.07 -22.78 14.75
C ARG A 69 -12.18 -21.74 14.97
N ILE A 70 -12.72 -21.15 13.91
CA ILE A 70 -13.89 -20.24 13.96
C ILE A 70 -15.10 -20.99 14.56
N GLU A 71 -15.34 -22.21 14.11
CA GLU A 71 -16.41 -23.09 14.61
C GLU A 71 -16.20 -23.43 16.07
N GLU A 72 -15.01 -23.88 16.48
CA GLU A 72 -14.65 -24.19 17.85
C GLU A 72 -14.83 -22.99 18.81
N MET A 73 -14.47 -21.78 18.35
CA MET A 73 -14.59 -20.57 19.13
C MET A 73 -16.00 -19.99 19.15
N GLY A 74 -16.95 -20.54 18.36
CA GLY A 74 -18.31 -20.03 18.26
C GLY A 74 -18.40 -18.59 17.72
N ILE A 75 -17.59 -18.22 16.72
CA ILE A 75 -17.55 -16.86 16.19
C ILE A 75 -18.75 -16.60 15.29
N ASP A 76 -19.60 -15.65 15.64
CA ASP A 76 -20.75 -15.21 14.84
C ASP A 76 -20.35 -14.22 13.74
N PHE A 77 -19.43 -13.30 14.03
CA PHE A 77 -18.99 -12.27 13.10
C PHE A 77 -17.47 -12.21 13.03
N LEU A 78 -16.92 -12.35 11.84
CA LEU A 78 -15.49 -12.19 11.58
C LEU A 78 -15.24 -10.91 10.78
N PHE A 79 -14.59 -9.91 11.38
CA PHE A 79 -14.14 -8.68 10.70
C PHE A 79 -12.70 -8.84 10.25
N VAL A 80 -12.48 -8.87 8.93
CA VAL A 80 -11.14 -8.96 8.33
C VAL A 80 -10.71 -7.58 7.85
N ILE A 81 -9.74 -6.98 8.55
CA ILE A 81 -9.25 -5.62 8.29
C ILE A 81 -7.93 -5.71 7.53
N GLY A 82 -7.91 -5.35 6.25
CA GLY A 82 -6.70 -5.47 5.43
C GLY A 82 -6.90 -5.06 3.98
N GLY A 83 -5.87 -5.32 3.16
CA GLY A 83 -5.88 -5.08 1.72
C GLY A 83 -6.35 -6.29 0.90
N ASN A 84 -6.07 -6.29 -0.40
CA ASN A 84 -6.52 -7.30 -1.37
C ASN A 84 -6.26 -8.75 -0.93
N GLY A 85 -5.05 -9.05 -0.43
CA GLY A 85 -4.72 -10.40 0.06
C GLY A 85 -5.56 -10.84 1.25
N SER A 86 -5.86 -9.93 2.17
CA SER A 86 -6.73 -10.23 3.33
C SER A 86 -8.17 -10.46 2.89
N HIS A 87 -8.66 -9.68 1.92
CA HIS A 87 -10.01 -9.85 1.36
C HIS A 87 -10.15 -11.16 0.58
N ALA A 88 -9.12 -11.56 -0.17
CA ALA A 88 -9.10 -12.86 -0.84
C ALA A 88 -9.18 -14.02 0.18
N GLY A 89 -8.44 -13.91 1.29
CA GLY A 89 -8.52 -14.85 2.41
C GLY A 89 -9.90 -14.88 3.07
N ALA A 90 -10.48 -13.71 3.32
CA ALA A 90 -11.83 -13.58 3.88
C ALA A 90 -12.90 -14.25 3.00
N LEU A 91 -12.80 -14.05 1.67
CA LEU A 91 -13.70 -14.69 0.71
C LEU A 91 -13.56 -16.24 0.74
N ALA A 92 -12.34 -16.75 0.87
CA ALA A 92 -12.10 -18.17 0.98
C ALA A 92 -12.71 -18.72 2.28
N ILE A 93 -12.57 -18.02 3.41
CA ILE A 93 -13.18 -18.37 4.70
C ILE A 93 -14.71 -18.38 4.59
N ASP A 94 -15.32 -17.31 4.03
CA ASP A 94 -16.78 -17.23 3.85
C ASP A 94 -17.32 -18.43 3.05
N LYS A 95 -16.67 -18.76 1.93
CA LYS A 95 -17.05 -19.92 1.11
C LYS A 95 -17.00 -21.23 1.89
N LEU A 96 -15.95 -21.44 2.68
CA LEU A 96 -15.79 -22.65 3.48
C LEU A 96 -16.81 -22.71 4.65
N CYS A 97 -17.07 -21.58 5.33
CA CYS A 97 -18.10 -21.48 6.35
C CYS A 97 -19.47 -21.91 5.78
N ARG A 98 -19.85 -21.35 4.63
CA ARG A 98 -21.11 -21.72 3.95
C ARG A 98 -21.14 -23.20 3.54
N GLN A 99 -20.05 -23.75 3.04
CA GLN A 99 -19.95 -25.18 2.67
C GLN A 99 -20.13 -26.10 3.87
N ARG A 100 -19.69 -25.68 5.07
CA ARG A 100 -19.85 -26.40 6.33
C ARG A 100 -21.18 -26.13 7.05
N GLY A 101 -22.01 -25.23 6.51
CA GLY A 101 -23.29 -24.85 7.11
C GLY A 101 -23.15 -23.94 8.34
N LEU A 102 -22.01 -23.26 8.51
CA LEU A 102 -21.83 -22.30 9.61
C LEU A 102 -22.58 -21.02 9.33
N THR A 103 -23.10 -20.40 10.38
CA THR A 103 -23.83 -19.13 10.33
C THR A 103 -22.92 -17.91 10.46
N THR A 104 -21.62 -18.11 10.61
CA THR A 104 -20.63 -17.04 10.73
C THR A 104 -20.67 -16.09 9.55
N SER A 105 -20.83 -14.80 9.83
CA SER A 105 -20.77 -13.73 8.82
C SER A 105 -19.37 -13.17 8.71
N VAL A 106 -18.81 -13.14 7.49
CA VAL A 106 -17.47 -12.60 7.23
C VAL A 106 -17.58 -11.23 6.59
N ILE A 107 -17.02 -10.22 7.25
CA ILE A 107 -17.11 -8.82 6.86
C ILE A 107 -15.69 -8.28 6.58
N CYS A 108 -15.48 -7.70 5.40
CA CYS A 108 -14.20 -7.08 5.05
C CYS A 108 -14.19 -5.57 5.34
N VAL A 109 -13.08 -5.08 5.92
CA VAL A 109 -12.82 -3.66 6.12
C VAL A 109 -11.61 -3.27 5.25
N PRO A 110 -11.76 -2.35 4.29
CA PRO A 110 -10.77 -2.07 3.25
C PRO A 110 -9.63 -1.19 3.79
N LYS A 111 -8.64 -1.80 4.44
CA LYS A 111 -7.44 -1.13 4.94
C LYS A 111 -6.29 -1.33 3.97
N THR A 112 -6.14 -0.40 3.04
CA THR A 112 -5.00 -0.29 2.13
C THR A 112 -4.80 1.17 1.74
N ILE A 113 -3.56 1.57 1.49
CA ILE A 113 -3.26 2.91 0.99
C ILE A 113 -3.43 3.00 -0.53
N ASP A 114 -3.43 1.87 -1.24
CA ASP A 114 -3.38 1.83 -2.71
C ASP A 114 -4.70 2.25 -3.37
N ASN A 115 -5.81 2.22 -2.62
CA ASN A 115 -7.17 2.54 -3.08
C ASN A 115 -7.61 1.71 -4.30
N ASP A 116 -7.15 0.47 -4.38
CA ASP A 116 -7.27 -0.43 -5.53
C ASP A 116 -8.35 -1.51 -5.34
N ILE A 117 -9.23 -1.36 -4.35
CA ILE A 117 -10.36 -2.26 -4.15
C ILE A 117 -11.55 -1.77 -4.97
N LEU A 118 -11.99 -2.60 -5.92
CA LEU A 118 -13.07 -2.27 -6.83
C LEU A 118 -14.38 -1.90 -6.10
N LEU A 119 -15.13 -0.98 -6.69
CA LEU A 119 -16.44 -0.49 -6.22
C LEU A 119 -16.39 0.34 -4.93
N LEU A 120 -15.21 0.70 -4.45
CA LEU A 120 -15.03 1.58 -3.30
C LEU A 120 -14.46 2.93 -3.74
N ASP A 121 -15.03 4.01 -3.24
CA ASP A 121 -14.51 5.36 -3.49
C ASP A 121 -13.18 5.58 -2.76
N ARG A 122 -13.09 5.13 -1.52
CA ARG A 122 -11.92 5.34 -0.66
C ARG A 122 -11.66 4.16 0.26
N THR A 123 -10.38 3.85 0.44
CA THR A 123 -9.90 2.87 1.40
C THR A 123 -9.23 3.57 2.59
N PHE A 124 -9.19 2.88 3.74
CA PHE A 124 -8.55 3.40 4.95
C PHE A 124 -7.03 3.49 4.77
N GLY A 125 -6.49 4.68 4.96
CA GLY A 125 -5.06 4.98 4.79
C GLY A 125 -4.71 5.70 3.49
N PHE A 126 -5.57 5.68 2.48
CA PHE A 126 -5.32 6.34 1.19
C PHE A 126 -5.08 7.84 1.34
N GLN A 127 -5.98 8.57 2.02
CA GLN A 127 -5.85 10.01 2.20
C GLN A 127 -4.56 10.38 2.96
N THR A 128 -4.23 9.63 4.01
CA THR A 128 -2.98 9.83 4.76
C THR A 128 -1.76 9.64 3.86
N ALA A 129 -1.78 8.62 3.00
CA ALA A 129 -0.69 8.38 2.05
C ALA A 129 -0.54 9.52 1.04
N VAL A 130 -1.64 10.08 0.55
CA VAL A 130 -1.64 11.25 -0.34
C VAL A 130 -1.05 12.47 0.38
N ASP A 131 -1.47 12.74 1.61
CA ASP A 131 -0.99 13.89 2.38
C ASP A 131 0.53 13.82 2.65
N GLU A 132 1.05 12.64 3.00
CA GLU A 132 2.49 12.42 3.16
C GLU A 132 3.25 12.54 1.84
N ALA A 133 2.69 12.01 0.75
CA ALA A 133 3.28 12.13 -0.57
C ALA A 133 3.38 13.59 -1.04
N VAL A 134 2.38 14.43 -0.75
CA VAL A 134 2.40 15.87 -1.06
C VAL A 134 3.57 16.57 -0.38
N LYS A 135 3.89 16.21 0.86
CA LYS A 135 5.05 16.79 1.58
C LYS A 135 6.37 16.47 0.85
N ALA A 136 6.53 15.20 0.43
CA ALA A 136 7.71 14.76 -0.31
C ALA A 136 7.84 15.47 -1.67
N ILE A 137 6.73 15.64 -2.41
CA ILE A 137 6.71 16.37 -3.68
C ILE A 137 7.10 17.83 -3.49
N ARG A 138 6.56 18.48 -2.46
CA ARG A 138 6.90 19.89 -2.16
C ARG A 138 8.38 20.06 -1.82
N SER A 139 8.95 19.16 -1.01
CA SER A 139 10.38 19.17 -0.68
C SER A 139 11.24 19.00 -1.95
N ALA A 140 10.91 18.03 -2.79
CA ALA A 140 11.60 17.78 -4.06
C ALA A 140 11.50 18.98 -5.02
N ASN A 141 10.35 19.66 -5.07
CA ASN A 141 10.17 20.87 -5.86
C ASN A 141 11.06 22.02 -5.38
N ILE A 142 11.16 22.25 -4.07
CA ILE A 142 12.01 23.31 -3.50
C ILE A 142 13.48 23.05 -3.88
N GLU A 143 13.95 21.83 -3.72
CA GLU A 143 15.34 21.50 -4.06
C GLU A 143 15.61 21.53 -5.56
N ALA A 144 14.71 21.02 -6.40
CA ALA A 144 14.84 21.07 -7.85
C ALA A 144 14.93 22.52 -8.36
N ARG A 145 14.14 23.43 -7.80
CA ARG A 145 14.18 24.86 -8.15
C ARG A 145 15.41 25.59 -7.64
N SER A 146 16.08 25.04 -6.64
CA SER A 146 17.30 25.62 -6.07
C SER A 146 18.58 25.25 -6.84
N ALA A 147 18.50 24.23 -7.70
CA ALA A 147 19.62 23.74 -8.49
C ALA A 147 19.52 24.19 -9.95
N ASP A 148 20.67 24.31 -10.62
CA ASP A 148 20.70 24.52 -12.06
C ASP A 148 20.34 23.20 -12.78
N ASN A 149 19.40 23.26 -13.72
CA ASN A 149 18.81 22.10 -14.38
C ASN A 149 18.32 21.05 -13.38
N GLY A 150 17.66 21.47 -12.29
CA GLY A 150 17.26 20.58 -11.21
C GLY A 150 16.09 19.69 -11.57
N VAL A 151 16.19 18.39 -11.27
CA VAL A 151 15.07 17.43 -11.41
C VAL A 151 14.81 16.72 -10.10
N GLY A 152 13.63 16.96 -9.53
CA GLY A 152 13.13 16.23 -8.37
C GLY A 152 12.37 14.98 -8.82
N LEU A 153 12.92 13.81 -8.55
CA LEU A 153 12.31 12.53 -8.88
C LEU A 153 11.76 11.88 -7.61
N VAL A 154 10.43 11.80 -7.50
CA VAL A 154 9.73 11.28 -6.33
C VAL A 154 9.06 9.96 -6.67
N ARG A 155 9.54 8.86 -6.08
CA ARG A 155 8.90 7.55 -6.21
C ARG A 155 7.89 7.36 -5.07
N LEU A 156 6.64 7.08 -5.42
CA LEU A 156 5.56 6.86 -4.48
C LEU A 156 5.09 5.39 -4.51
N MET A 157 4.46 4.96 -3.44
CA MET A 157 3.81 3.66 -3.37
C MET A 157 2.66 3.58 -4.38
N GLY A 158 2.27 2.36 -4.74
CA GLY A 158 1.24 2.05 -5.74
C GLY A 158 1.77 1.03 -6.74
N ARG A 159 1.53 -0.26 -6.46
CA ARG A 159 2.09 -1.38 -7.25
C ARG A 159 1.31 -1.63 -8.52
N GLN A 160 -0.02 -1.65 -8.41
CA GLN A 160 -0.95 -1.92 -9.51
C GLN A 160 -1.90 -0.76 -9.76
N SER A 161 -1.74 0.33 -9.00
CA SER A 161 -2.56 1.53 -9.14
C SER A 161 -1.74 2.79 -8.96
N GLY A 162 -2.04 3.82 -9.75
CA GLY A 162 -1.44 5.14 -9.70
C GLY A 162 -2.21 6.14 -8.84
N PHE A 163 -3.20 5.71 -8.06
CA PHE A 163 -4.09 6.63 -7.34
C PHE A 163 -3.35 7.57 -6.38
N ILE A 164 -2.39 7.05 -5.60
CA ILE A 164 -1.59 7.89 -4.69
C ILE A 164 -0.80 8.93 -5.50
N ALA A 165 -0.10 8.49 -6.54
CA ALA A 165 0.72 9.36 -7.38
C ALA A 165 -0.10 10.46 -8.04
N MET A 166 -1.23 10.12 -8.66
CA MET A 166 -2.12 11.07 -9.31
C MET A 166 -2.71 12.09 -8.33
N HIS A 167 -3.27 11.63 -7.21
CA HIS A 167 -3.89 12.51 -6.23
C HIS A 167 -2.86 13.42 -5.56
N ALA A 168 -1.67 12.89 -5.24
CA ALA A 168 -0.60 13.70 -4.67
C ALA A 168 -0.05 14.72 -5.67
N ALA A 169 0.10 14.34 -6.95
CA ALA A 169 0.51 15.26 -8.01
C ALA A 169 -0.48 16.42 -8.16
N LEU A 170 -1.77 16.12 -8.22
CA LEU A 170 -2.83 17.14 -8.30
C LEU A 170 -2.88 18.02 -7.05
N ALA A 171 -2.86 17.43 -5.86
CA ALA A 171 -2.94 18.15 -4.60
C ALA A 171 -1.70 19.02 -4.31
N SER A 172 -0.52 18.60 -4.78
CA SER A 172 0.71 19.40 -4.62
C SER A 172 0.72 20.63 -5.51
N GLY A 173 0.18 20.53 -6.73
CA GLY A 173 0.26 21.57 -7.78
C GLY A 173 1.67 21.83 -8.30
N ASN A 174 2.66 21.00 -7.92
CA ASN A 174 4.08 21.21 -8.22
C ASN A 174 4.69 20.05 -9.02
N THR A 175 3.88 19.25 -9.68
CA THR A 175 4.32 18.10 -10.46
C THR A 175 4.21 18.41 -11.95
N ASP A 176 5.30 18.24 -12.69
CA ASP A 176 5.35 18.44 -14.14
C ASP A 176 5.03 17.14 -14.90
N VAL A 177 5.44 15.99 -14.36
CA VAL A 177 5.21 14.67 -14.96
C VAL A 177 4.79 13.67 -13.88
N CYS A 178 3.72 12.92 -14.14
CA CYS A 178 3.25 11.84 -13.27
C CYS A 178 3.17 10.55 -14.06
N LEU A 179 3.95 9.54 -13.66
CA LEU A 179 4.01 8.23 -14.31
C LEU A 179 3.29 7.19 -13.43
N ILE A 180 2.34 6.49 -14.03
CA ILE A 180 1.45 5.55 -13.34
C ILE A 180 1.42 4.20 -14.07
N PRO A 181 1.14 3.09 -13.38
CA PRO A 181 1.14 1.76 -14.00
C PRO A 181 0.02 1.53 -15.02
N GLU A 182 -1.05 2.33 -14.99
CA GLU A 182 -2.19 2.21 -15.91
C GLU A 182 -1.92 2.77 -17.32
N ILE A 183 -0.82 3.50 -17.49
CA ILE A 183 -0.46 4.13 -18.75
C ILE A 183 0.97 3.75 -19.11
N ASP A 184 1.16 3.20 -20.30
CA ASP A 184 2.48 2.91 -20.83
C ASP A 184 3.33 4.19 -20.90
N CYS A 185 4.57 4.09 -20.45
CA CYS A 185 5.48 5.23 -20.42
C CYS A 185 6.75 4.96 -21.26
N PRO A 186 6.66 5.09 -22.59
CA PRO A 186 7.81 4.91 -23.46
C PRO A 186 8.88 5.94 -23.10
N LEU A 187 10.10 5.46 -22.79
CA LEU A 187 11.19 6.37 -22.38
C LEU A 187 11.78 7.12 -23.54
N GLU A 188 11.97 6.45 -24.67
CA GLU A 188 12.69 6.96 -25.84
C GLU A 188 11.73 7.19 -27.03
N GLY A 189 12.20 7.88 -28.05
CA GLY A 189 11.44 8.17 -29.26
C GLY A 189 10.72 9.51 -29.24
N GLN A 190 9.98 9.79 -30.34
CA GLN A 190 9.23 11.02 -30.50
C GLN A 190 8.03 11.03 -29.53
N GLY A 191 8.07 11.90 -28.53
CA GLY A 191 7.08 11.95 -27.45
C GLY A 191 7.43 11.11 -26.21
N GLY A 192 8.62 10.50 -26.16
CA GLY A 192 9.11 9.76 -25.03
C GLY A 192 9.26 10.60 -23.75
N VAL A 193 9.16 9.94 -22.61
CA VAL A 193 9.22 10.57 -21.28
C VAL A 193 10.51 11.36 -21.08
N LEU A 194 11.68 10.82 -21.52
CA LEU A 194 12.97 11.48 -21.39
C LEU A 194 13.00 12.82 -22.13
N ALA A 195 12.61 12.82 -23.41
CA ALA A 195 12.58 14.04 -24.22
C ALA A 195 11.61 15.08 -23.66
N HIS A 196 10.50 14.62 -23.06
CA HIS A 196 9.53 15.50 -22.43
C HIS A 196 10.11 16.18 -21.17
N ILE A 197 10.73 15.42 -20.26
CA ILE A 197 11.37 15.95 -19.05
C ILE A 197 12.49 16.93 -19.42
N ILE A 198 13.36 16.56 -20.37
CA ILE A 198 14.46 17.44 -20.83
C ILE A 198 13.92 18.77 -21.35
N ARG A 199 12.87 18.75 -22.17
CA ARG A 199 12.22 19.96 -22.70
C ARG A 199 11.66 20.86 -21.58
N ILE A 200 11.11 20.26 -20.52
CA ILE A 200 10.62 21.01 -19.36
C ILE A 200 11.80 21.69 -18.66
N VAL A 201 12.87 20.95 -18.38
CA VAL A 201 14.10 21.49 -17.75
C VAL A 201 14.70 22.63 -18.59
N GLU A 202 14.81 22.46 -19.89
CA GLU A 202 15.32 23.52 -20.81
C GLU A 202 14.45 24.76 -20.80
N LYS A 203 13.14 24.62 -20.59
CA LYS A 203 12.21 25.76 -20.60
C LYS A 203 12.18 26.52 -19.28
N GLN A 204 12.27 25.85 -18.14
CA GLN A 204 12.03 26.44 -16.81
C GLN A 204 13.14 26.17 -15.79
N ASN A 205 14.25 25.54 -16.21
CA ASN A 205 15.44 25.21 -15.42
C ASN A 205 15.18 24.16 -14.30
N HIS A 206 14.01 23.59 -14.21
CA HIS A 206 13.71 22.52 -13.26
C HIS A 206 12.55 21.65 -13.74
N ALA A 207 12.42 20.44 -13.16
CA ALA A 207 11.24 19.60 -13.32
C ALA A 207 10.98 18.78 -12.04
N VAL A 208 9.72 18.48 -11.76
CA VAL A 208 9.31 17.53 -10.72
C VAL A 208 8.58 16.36 -11.37
N VAL A 209 9.14 15.17 -11.18
CA VAL A 209 8.64 13.92 -11.76
C VAL A 209 8.18 13.00 -10.64
N VAL A 210 6.91 12.64 -10.63
CA VAL A 210 6.32 11.68 -9.72
C VAL A 210 6.19 10.34 -10.43
N VAL A 211 6.63 9.26 -9.78
CA VAL A 211 6.61 7.91 -10.35
C VAL A 211 5.94 6.97 -9.35
N ALA A 212 4.83 6.35 -9.73
CA ALA A 212 4.26 5.27 -8.96
C ALA A 212 5.18 4.03 -8.99
N GLU A 213 5.23 3.27 -7.92
CA GLU A 213 6.10 2.08 -7.77
C GLU A 213 5.94 1.09 -8.93
N GLY A 214 4.73 0.93 -9.44
CA GLY A 214 4.40 0.00 -10.52
C GLY A 214 4.55 0.57 -11.93
N ALA A 215 4.85 1.86 -12.09
CA ALA A 215 5.00 2.46 -13.42
C ALA A 215 6.22 1.92 -14.15
N GLY A 216 6.14 1.85 -15.48
CA GLY A 216 7.26 1.55 -16.38
C GLY A 216 7.84 0.14 -16.26
N GLN A 217 7.13 -0.81 -15.67
CA GLN A 217 7.62 -2.20 -15.54
C GLN A 217 7.80 -2.89 -16.89
N GLU A 218 7.05 -2.46 -17.90
CA GLU A 218 7.18 -2.92 -19.31
C GLU A 218 8.56 -2.62 -19.90
N GLN A 219 9.27 -1.59 -19.38
CA GLN A 219 10.61 -1.19 -19.81
C GLN A 219 11.73 -2.05 -19.19
N LEU A 220 11.45 -2.69 -18.06
CA LEU A 220 12.47 -3.36 -17.26
C LEU A 220 12.40 -4.88 -17.35
N GLY A 221 11.27 -5.42 -17.81
CA GLY A 221 10.99 -6.84 -17.76
C GLY A 221 10.64 -7.34 -16.34
N MET A 222 10.12 -8.55 -16.27
CA MET A 222 9.80 -9.19 -14.98
C MET A 222 11.01 -9.95 -14.43
N LEU A 223 11.31 -9.79 -13.14
CA LEU A 223 12.33 -10.59 -12.44
C LEU A 223 11.90 -12.05 -12.24
N GLY A 224 10.61 -12.36 -12.34
CA GLY A 224 10.07 -13.71 -12.09
C GLY A 224 10.05 -14.11 -10.61
N GLU A 225 10.46 -13.23 -9.71
CA GLU A 225 10.48 -13.44 -8.26
C GLU A 225 9.20 -12.90 -7.61
N THR A 226 8.80 -13.52 -6.51
CA THR A 226 7.67 -13.08 -5.70
C THR A 226 8.07 -12.78 -4.26
N ASP A 227 7.36 -11.85 -3.62
CA ASP A 227 7.50 -11.58 -2.19
C ASP A 227 6.84 -12.70 -1.34
N ALA A 228 7.01 -12.63 -0.02
CA ALA A 228 6.41 -13.60 0.92
C ALA A 228 4.87 -13.68 0.88
N SER A 229 4.22 -12.75 0.20
CA SER A 229 2.77 -12.70 0.00
C SER A 229 2.35 -13.20 -1.40
N GLY A 230 3.32 -13.67 -2.21
CA GLY A 230 3.09 -14.15 -3.57
C GLY A 230 2.94 -13.05 -4.63
N ASN A 231 3.21 -11.78 -4.29
CA ASN A 231 3.17 -10.71 -5.27
C ASN A 231 4.50 -10.59 -6.03
N PRO A 232 4.49 -10.27 -7.35
CA PRO A 232 5.71 -10.01 -8.10
C PRO A 232 6.59 -8.94 -7.44
N ILE A 233 7.90 -9.17 -7.39
CA ILE A 233 8.85 -8.15 -6.96
C ILE A 233 9.07 -7.19 -8.13
N LEU A 234 8.75 -5.92 -7.91
CA LEU A 234 8.88 -4.87 -8.91
C LEU A 234 10.30 -4.33 -8.95
N GLN A 235 10.79 -4.06 -10.16
CA GLN A 235 12.04 -3.35 -10.37
C GLN A 235 11.88 -1.85 -10.08
N ASN A 236 12.96 -1.18 -9.71
CA ASN A 236 12.91 0.25 -9.41
C ASN A 236 13.04 1.08 -10.70
N PHE A 237 11.90 1.32 -11.36
CA PHE A 237 11.83 2.11 -12.59
C PHE A 237 12.30 3.55 -12.37
N ALA A 238 12.04 4.15 -11.21
CA ALA A 238 12.48 5.52 -10.95
C ALA A 238 14.03 5.63 -10.94
N LYS A 239 14.74 4.65 -10.39
CA LYS A 239 16.22 4.58 -10.49
C LYS A 239 16.70 4.35 -11.93
N TYR A 240 16.00 3.55 -12.69
CA TYR A 240 16.30 3.36 -14.11
C TYR A 240 16.10 4.67 -14.90
N LEU A 241 14.99 5.35 -14.69
CA LEU A 241 14.71 6.68 -15.26
C LEU A 241 15.78 7.71 -14.86
N GLN A 242 16.21 7.69 -13.58
CA GLN A 242 17.30 8.54 -13.09
C GLN A 242 18.60 8.34 -13.90
N GLN A 243 18.97 7.08 -14.13
CA GLN A 243 20.18 6.78 -14.91
C GLN A 243 20.03 7.24 -16.37
N LYS A 244 18.91 6.95 -16.99
CA LYS A 244 18.63 7.36 -18.36
C LYS A 244 18.64 8.91 -18.55
N LEU A 245 18.12 9.63 -17.55
CA LEU A 245 18.18 11.11 -17.56
C LEU A 245 19.62 11.63 -17.48
N ARG A 246 20.47 11.04 -16.62
CA ARG A 246 21.91 11.41 -16.55
C ARG A 246 22.64 11.12 -17.84
N ASP A 247 22.35 9.99 -18.49
CA ASP A 247 22.98 9.62 -19.75
C ASP A 247 22.57 10.56 -20.89
N ALA A 248 21.30 10.98 -20.93
CA ALA A 248 20.76 11.85 -21.96
C ALA A 248 21.08 13.34 -21.75
N LYS A 249 21.21 13.79 -20.50
CA LYS A 249 21.52 15.18 -20.13
C LYS A 249 22.42 15.19 -18.89
N PRO A 250 23.76 15.10 -19.09
CA PRO A 250 24.73 14.96 -17.99
C PRO A 250 24.81 16.15 -17.02
N ASP A 251 24.36 17.33 -17.43
CA ASP A 251 24.33 18.57 -16.63
C ASP A 251 23.07 18.70 -15.74
N VAL A 252 22.20 17.68 -15.72
CA VAL A 252 21.04 17.67 -14.85
C VAL A 252 21.44 17.38 -13.38
N CYS A 253 21.00 18.24 -12.48
CA CYS A 253 21.07 18.00 -11.04
C CYS A 253 19.88 17.16 -10.60
N LEU A 254 20.11 15.85 -10.37
CA LEU A 254 19.07 14.88 -10.04
C LEU A 254 18.98 14.63 -8.54
N LEU A 255 17.82 14.94 -7.98
CA LEU A 255 17.41 14.57 -6.65
C LEU A 255 16.43 13.40 -6.72
N TYR A 256 16.70 12.33 -6.00
CA TYR A 256 15.81 11.18 -5.89
C TYR A 256 15.34 11.01 -4.46
N THR A 257 14.05 10.86 -4.26
CA THR A 257 13.45 10.53 -2.97
C THR A 257 12.38 9.46 -3.11
N SER A 258 12.28 8.60 -2.10
CA SER A 258 11.25 7.58 -2.01
C SER A 258 10.74 7.53 -0.57
N PRO A 259 9.62 8.19 -0.26
CA PRO A 259 9.06 8.20 1.09
C PRO A 259 8.39 6.87 1.48
N SER A 260 8.70 5.79 0.78
CA SER A 260 8.16 4.47 1.07
C SER A 260 8.91 3.79 2.20
N PRO A 261 8.23 3.25 3.22
CA PRO A 261 8.87 2.46 4.27
C PRO A 261 9.43 1.12 3.78
N ARG A 262 9.15 0.73 2.52
CA ARG A 262 9.66 -0.51 1.91
C ARG A 262 11.03 -0.34 1.24
N ASP A 263 11.42 0.89 0.96
CA ASP A 263 12.73 1.15 0.39
C ASP A 263 13.73 1.41 1.53
N PRO A 264 14.73 0.56 1.73
CA PRO A 264 15.82 0.89 2.64
C PRO A 264 16.52 2.15 2.14
N LEU A 265 16.82 3.06 3.05
CA LEU A 265 17.60 4.27 2.82
C LEU A 265 19.01 3.94 2.35
#